data_94e789c1b44e3aa7afd7ce1cc6ca89e7
#
_entry.id   94e789c1b44e3aa7afd7ce1cc6ca89e7
#
_cell.length_a   1.000
_cell.length_b   1.000
_cell.length_c   1.000
_cell.angle_alpha   90.00
_cell.angle_beta   90.00
_cell.angle_gamma   90.00
#
_symmetry.space_group_name_H-M   'P 1'
#
loop_
_entity.id
_entity.type
_entity.pdbx_description
1 polymer ?
#
loop_
_entity_poly.entity_id
_entity_poly.type
_entity_poly.pdbx_seq_one_letter_code
_entity_poly.pdbx_strand_id
1 'polypeptide(L)'
;MLETIREYAAERLVSAGEEPRLRARHAAHYLALAEEAEPRLIGADQADWLGRLDEEHDNLRAALRWARETGAVETGLRLAAALWRFWSAHNYLSEGRRWLRQALEQGGTAPQALHAKALNAAGALALVQGDFSAAQRLFEQNLAIERERGDRRSIARALANLGHTLSSQGLLTQARSCVEESLALFQILEDERGIANCLETLRLIASLEGEYSQACTYGMEVLNLHRAHGDTQSIAIASASLGRMLWCAGNNGRARALIEDSLVLLTALDNTWAVASTLVNLGDVLRRLGEVEQAWDAYARALAMFRETEHSYGIAATLIGLAAVAATQGRGERSARLRGAAEALGTAPEQSLNPAERDDIAHAEAYARAKAGDAAYDAARAVGAALPLDHAIAYALGDAP
;
A
#
# COMPACT_ATOMS: atom_id res chain seq x y z
N MET A 1 9.66 -23.48 -26.12
CA MET A 1 9.40 -24.15 -27.45
C MET A 1 9.81 -23.18 -28.54
N LEU A 2 10.51 -23.63 -29.61
CA LEU A 2 10.85 -22.77 -30.73
C LEU A 2 9.56 -22.29 -31.42
N GLU A 3 9.51 -21.02 -31.83
CA GLU A 3 8.33 -20.36 -32.42
C GLU A 3 7.80 -21.15 -33.63
N THR A 4 8.69 -21.59 -34.52
CA THR A 4 8.36 -22.39 -35.69
C THR A 4 7.70 -23.74 -35.35
N ILE A 5 8.08 -24.39 -34.26
CA ILE A 5 7.46 -25.64 -33.81
C ILE A 5 6.06 -25.36 -33.28
N ARG A 6 5.88 -24.22 -32.58
CA ARG A 6 4.57 -23.81 -32.06
C ARG A 6 3.60 -23.48 -33.19
N GLU A 7 4.02 -22.75 -34.21
CA GLU A 7 3.23 -22.42 -35.41
C GLU A 7 2.84 -23.69 -36.18
N TYR A 8 3.79 -24.59 -36.45
CA TYR A 8 3.50 -25.85 -37.12
C TYR A 8 2.53 -26.72 -36.33
N ALA A 9 2.69 -26.81 -35.01
CA ALA A 9 1.76 -27.56 -34.16
C ALA A 9 0.36 -26.95 -34.20
N ALA A 10 0.23 -25.61 -34.18
CA ALA A 10 -1.05 -24.93 -34.28
C ALA A 10 -1.75 -25.20 -35.63
N GLU A 11 -1.03 -25.14 -36.75
CA GLU A 11 -1.57 -25.48 -38.07
C GLU A 11 -2.08 -26.93 -38.14
N ARG A 12 -1.33 -27.88 -37.54
CA ARG A 12 -1.73 -29.29 -37.49
C ARG A 12 -2.98 -29.52 -36.64
N LEU A 13 -3.10 -28.80 -35.52
CA LEU A 13 -4.28 -28.86 -34.67
C LEU A 13 -5.54 -28.32 -35.40
N VAL A 14 -5.40 -27.19 -36.10
CA VAL A 14 -6.48 -26.63 -36.92
C VAL A 14 -6.91 -27.65 -38.02
N SER A 15 -5.93 -28.23 -38.75
CA SER A 15 -6.20 -29.18 -39.80
C SER A 15 -6.85 -30.50 -39.31
N ALA A 16 -6.53 -30.89 -38.05
CA ALA A 16 -7.16 -32.05 -37.40
C ALA A 16 -8.53 -31.76 -36.76
N GLY A 17 -8.95 -30.49 -36.72
CA GLY A 17 -10.20 -30.08 -36.02
C GLY A 17 -10.13 -30.19 -34.49
N GLU A 18 -8.94 -30.37 -33.92
CA GLU A 18 -8.74 -30.59 -32.48
C GLU A 18 -8.52 -29.28 -31.69
N GLU A 19 -8.22 -28.18 -32.39
CA GLU A 19 -7.89 -26.89 -31.78
C GLU A 19 -8.94 -26.43 -30.74
N PRO A 20 -10.27 -26.42 -31.03
CA PRO A 20 -11.25 -25.92 -30.06
C PRO A 20 -11.27 -26.72 -28.75
N ARG A 21 -11.14 -28.06 -28.87
CA ARG A 21 -11.12 -28.96 -27.71
C ARG A 21 -9.87 -28.76 -26.86
N LEU A 22 -8.72 -28.59 -27.47
CA LEU A 22 -7.45 -28.42 -26.78
C LEU A 22 -7.37 -27.04 -26.12
N ARG A 23 -7.83 -25.97 -26.79
CA ARG A 23 -7.91 -24.63 -26.19
C ARG A 23 -8.84 -24.60 -24.98
N ALA A 24 -9.99 -25.30 -25.05
CA ALA A 24 -10.90 -25.41 -23.91
C ALA A 24 -10.24 -26.16 -22.73
N ARG A 25 -9.51 -27.26 -22.99
CA ARG A 25 -8.79 -27.99 -21.95
C ARG A 25 -7.65 -27.17 -21.36
N HIS A 26 -6.92 -26.44 -22.18
CA HIS A 26 -5.90 -25.50 -21.76
C HIS A 26 -6.48 -24.43 -20.82
N ALA A 27 -7.58 -23.77 -21.21
CA ALA A 27 -8.23 -22.77 -20.37
C ALA A 27 -8.73 -23.36 -19.05
N ALA A 28 -9.31 -24.56 -19.06
CA ALA A 28 -9.75 -25.24 -17.84
C ALA A 28 -8.58 -25.59 -16.89
N HIS A 29 -7.41 -25.99 -17.43
CA HIS A 29 -6.22 -26.26 -16.65
C HIS A 29 -5.71 -24.98 -15.95
N TYR A 30 -5.60 -23.87 -16.67
CA TYR A 30 -5.11 -22.62 -16.12
C TYR A 30 -6.13 -21.93 -15.21
N LEU A 31 -7.41 -22.16 -15.38
CA LEU A 31 -8.43 -21.77 -14.41
C LEU A 31 -8.21 -22.53 -13.08
N ALA A 32 -8.04 -23.85 -13.13
CA ALA A 32 -7.78 -24.66 -11.95
C ALA A 32 -6.50 -24.23 -11.23
N LEU A 33 -5.42 -23.93 -11.97
CA LEU A 33 -4.18 -23.40 -11.43
C LEU A 33 -4.39 -22.05 -10.71
N ALA A 34 -5.11 -21.12 -11.33
CA ALA A 34 -5.37 -19.80 -10.74
C ALA A 34 -6.22 -19.88 -9.47
N GLU A 35 -7.24 -20.75 -9.45
CA GLU A 35 -8.08 -20.98 -8.27
C GLU A 35 -7.34 -21.72 -7.14
N GLU A 36 -6.42 -22.61 -7.47
CA GLU A 36 -5.53 -23.24 -6.49
C GLU A 36 -4.55 -22.23 -5.88
N ALA A 37 -4.04 -21.30 -6.70
CA ALA A 37 -3.11 -20.27 -6.28
C ALA A 37 -3.78 -19.21 -5.39
N GLU A 38 -5.02 -18.80 -5.69
CA GLU A 38 -5.72 -17.66 -5.07
C GLU A 38 -5.61 -17.63 -3.54
N PRO A 39 -5.93 -18.68 -2.77
CA PRO A 39 -5.82 -18.69 -1.31
C PRO A 39 -4.36 -18.67 -0.83
N ARG A 40 -3.41 -19.12 -1.64
CA ARG A 40 -1.98 -19.22 -1.31
C ARG A 40 -1.18 -17.97 -1.66
N LEU A 41 -1.80 -17.02 -2.38
CA LEU A 41 -1.23 -15.68 -2.61
C LEU A 41 -1.28 -14.78 -1.35
N ILE A 42 -1.53 -15.38 -0.18
CA ILE A 42 -1.50 -14.73 1.14
C ILE A 42 -0.82 -15.70 2.10
N GLY A 43 0.25 -15.25 2.77
CA GLY A 43 0.94 -16.05 3.78
C GLY A 43 2.28 -16.61 3.31
N ALA A 44 2.75 -17.68 3.96
CA ALA A 44 4.11 -18.19 3.80
C ALA A 44 4.45 -18.68 2.38
N ASP A 45 3.47 -19.24 1.66
CA ASP A 45 3.68 -19.81 0.32
C ASP A 45 3.59 -18.76 -0.80
N GLN A 46 3.38 -17.48 -0.46
CA GLN A 46 3.09 -16.41 -1.43
C GLN A 46 4.18 -16.30 -2.52
N ALA A 47 5.45 -16.30 -2.14
CA ALA A 47 6.57 -16.09 -3.06
C ALA A 47 6.64 -17.21 -4.12
N ASP A 48 6.50 -18.46 -3.69
CA ASP A 48 6.55 -19.63 -4.57
C ASP A 48 5.40 -19.62 -5.59
N TRP A 49 4.18 -19.28 -5.11
CA TRP A 49 3.02 -19.23 -5.99
C TRP A 49 3.03 -18.03 -6.95
N LEU A 50 3.55 -16.90 -6.53
CA LEU A 50 3.77 -15.76 -7.42
C LEU A 50 4.77 -16.11 -8.52
N GLY A 51 5.91 -16.75 -8.19
CA GLY A 51 6.88 -17.22 -9.18
C GLY A 51 6.28 -18.21 -10.18
N ARG A 52 5.51 -19.19 -9.69
CA ARG A 52 4.82 -20.16 -10.55
C ARG A 52 3.81 -19.53 -11.51
N LEU A 53 3.03 -18.55 -11.04
CA LEU A 53 2.08 -17.83 -11.90
C LEU A 53 2.78 -16.94 -12.92
N ASP A 54 3.95 -16.39 -12.59
CA ASP A 54 4.73 -15.56 -13.51
C ASP A 54 5.34 -16.42 -14.64
N GLU A 55 5.85 -17.61 -14.35
CA GLU A 55 6.29 -18.58 -15.36
C GLU A 55 5.17 -18.95 -16.34
N GLU A 56 3.92 -19.01 -15.85
CA GLU A 56 2.74 -19.41 -16.63
C GLU A 56 1.93 -18.20 -17.15
N HIS A 57 2.44 -16.97 -17.03
CA HIS A 57 1.69 -15.75 -17.32
C HIS A 57 1.16 -15.70 -18.78
N ASP A 58 1.96 -16.12 -19.76
CA ASP A 58 1.51 -16.13 -21.16
C ASP A 58 0.42 -17.18 -21.41
N ASN A 59 0.44 -18.28 -20.69
CA ASN A 59 -0.59 -19.31 -20.74
C ASN A 59 -1.89 -18.81 -20.07
N LEU A 60 -1.79 -18.11 -18.95
CA LEU A 60 -2.94 -17.45 -18.30
C LEU A 60 -3.57 -16.39 -19.22
N ARG A 61 -2.76 -15.59 -19.91
CA ARG A 61 -3.22 -14.66 -20.97
C ARG A 61 -3.94 -15.37 -22.10
N ALA A 62 -3.42 -16.52 -22.53
CA ALA A 62 -4.06 -17.31 -23.60
C ALA A 62 -5.41 -17.87 -23.14
N ALA A 63 -5.54 -18.33 -21.90
CA ALA A 63 -6.78 -18.79 -21.32
C ALA A 63 -7.83 -17.66 -21.21
N LEU A 64 -7.42 -16.46 -20.77
CA LEU A 64 -8.29 -15.27 -20.72
C LEU A 64 -8.77 -14.84 -22.12
N ARG A 65 -7.88 -14.86 -23.11
CA ARG A 65 -8.23 -14.58 -24.51
C ARG A 65 -9.24 -15.57 -25.04
N TRP A 66 -9.01 -16.86 -24.82
CA TRP A 66 -9.93 -17.91 -25.23
C TRP A 66 -11.32 -17.71 -24.61
N ALA A 67 -11.38 -17.46 -23.29
CA ALA A 67 -12.65 -17.23 -22.61
C ALA A 67 -13.43 -16.05 -23.22
N ARG A 68 -12.73 -14.95 -23.55
CA ARG A 68 -13.32 -13.78 -24.20
C ARG A 68 -13.80 -14.08 -25.62
N GLU A 69 -12.99 -14.77 -26.43
CA GLU A 69 -13.28 -15.07 -27.85
C GLU A 69 -14.45 -16.06 -28.03
N THR A 70 -14.57 -17.00 -27.11
CA THR A 70 -15.63 -18.03 -27.16
C THR A 70 -16.87 -17.64 -26.38
N GLY A 71 -16.87 -16.51 -25.66
CA GLY A 71 -17.97 -16.12 -24.78
C GLY A 71 -18.11 -17.05 -23.56
N ALA A 72 -17.03 -17.70 -23.13
CA ALA A 72 -16.99 -18.50 -21.91
C ALA A 72 -16.94 -17.60 -20.66
N VAL A 73 -18.01 -16.84 -20.45
CA VAL A 73 -18.16 -15.75 -19.49
C VAL A 73 -17.76 -16.17 -18.08
N GLU A 74 -18.29 -17.30 -17.60
CA GLU A 74 -18.00 -17.79 -16.25
C GLU A 74 -16.50 -18.09 -16.06
N THR A 75 -15.88 -18.75 -17.04
CA THR A 75 -14.44 -19.04 -17.02
C THR A 75 -13.61 -17.75 -16.98
N GLY A 76 -13.98 -16.76 -17.82
CA GLY A 76 -13.29 -15.46 -17.86
C GLY A 76 -13.36 -14.71 -16.53
N LEU A 77 -14.54 -14.64 -15.92
CA LEU A 77 -14.73 -13.99 -14.62
C LEU A 77 -13.97 -14.70 -13.49
N ARG A 78 -14.07 -16.04 -13.42
CA ARG A 78 -13.39 -16.85 -12.40
C ARG A 78 -11.87 -16.67 -12.49
N LEU A 79 -11.32 -16.81 -13.69
CA LEU A 79 -9.89 -16.67 -13.95
C LEU A 79 -9.39 -15.25 -13.61
N ALA A 80 -10.07 -14.21 -14.12
CA ALA A 80 -9.68 -12.83 -13.84
C ALA A 80 -9.81 -12.48 -12.36
N ALA A 81 -10.88 -12.94 -11.70
CA ALA A 81 -11.07 -12.68 -10.28
C ALA A 81 -10.05 -13.41 -9.38
N ALA A 82 -9.55 -14.60 -9.77
CA ALA A 82 -8.54 -15.33 -9.02
C ALA A 82 -7.13 -14.66 -9.13
N LEU A 83 -6.84 -14.04 -10.27
CA LEU A 83 -5.49 -13.50 -10.58
C LEU A 83 -5.22 -12.09 -10.06
N TRP A 84 -6.17 -11.40 -9.43
CA TRP A 84 -5.99 -9.99 -9.08
C TRP A 84 -4.80 -9.73 -8.15
N ARG A 85 -4.53 -10.63 -7.16
CA ARG A 85 -3.38 -10.52 -6.26
C ARG A 85 -2.05 -10.72 -6.98
N PHE A 86 -2.01 -11.65 -7.92
CA PHE A 86 -0.86 -11.85 -8.79
C PHE A 86 -0.54 -10.57 -9.58
N TRP A 87 -1.55 -9.98 -10.23
CA TRP A 87 -1.35 -8.72 -10.96
C TRP A 87 -0.94 -7.55 -10.04
N SER A 88 -1.47 -7.52 -8.83
CA SER A 88 -1.08 -6.51 -7.84
C SER A 88 0.37 -6.67 -7.40
N ALA A 89 0.80 -7.88 -7.09
CA ALA A 89 2.16 -8.16 -6.60
C ALA A 89 3.25 -7.91 -7.65
N HIS A 90 2.98 -8.23 -8.93
CA HIS A 90 3.92 -8.01 -10.04
C HIS A 90 3.74 -6.65 -10.74
N ASN A 91 2.94 -5.75 -10.18
CA ASN A 91 2.65 -4.43 -10.78
C ASN A 91 2.02 -4.49 -12.20
N TYR A 92 1.33 -5.59 -12.55
CA TYR A 92 0.58 -5.73 -13.79
C TYR A 92 -0.83 -5.11 -13.70
N LEU A 93 -0.96 -4.00 -12.97
CA LEU A 93 -2.23 -3.37 -12.59
C LEU A 93 -3.12 -3.04 -13.79
N SER A 94 -2.55 -2.39 -14.81
CA SER A 94 -3.28 -1.99 -16.01
C SER A 94 -3.77 -3.19 -16.83
N GLU A 95 -3.00 -4.26 -16.86
CA GLU A 95 -3.38 -5.51 -17.52
C GLU A 95 -4.55 -6.18 -16.78
N GLY A 96 -4.43 -6.34 -15.46
CA GLY A 96 -5.48 -6.94 -14.63
C GLY A 96 -6.79 -6.17 -14.70
N ARG A 97 -6.74 -4.83 -14.61
CA ARG A 97 -7.92 -3.98 -14.78
C ARG A 97 -8.59 -4.13 -16.16
N ARG A 98 -7.79 -4.27 -17.21
CA ARG A 98 -8.33 -4.51 -18.57
C ARG A 98 -9.05 -5.83 -18.66
N TRP A 99 -8.47 -6.93 -18.15
CA TRP A 99 -9.08 -8.25 -18.18
C TRP A 99 -10.36 -8.32 -17.35
N LEU A 100 -10.34 -7.78 -16.13
CA LEU A 100 -11.52 -7.72 -15.26
C LEU A 100 -12.65 -6.90 -15.89
N ARG A 101 -12.35 -5.74 -16.47
CA ARG A 101 -13.34 -4.92 -17.16
C ARG A 101 -13.99 -5.69 -18.32
N GLN A 102 -13.19 -6.33 -19.19
CA GLN A 102 -13.71 -7.11 -20.32
C GLN A 102 -14.58 -8.29 -19.85
N ALA A 103 -14.17 -8.98 -18.79
CA ALA A 103 -14.94 -10.07 -18.22
C ALA A 103 -16.28 -9.58 -17.62
N LEU A 104 -16.26 -8.44 -16.92
CA LEU A 104 -17.47 -7.83 -16.35
C LEU A 104 -18.45 -7.32 -17.42
N GLU A 105 -17.95 -6.73 -18.52
CA GLU A 105 -18.78 -6.29 -19.65
C GLU A 105 -19.53 -7.45 -20.31
N GLN A 106 -18.93 -8.63 -20.35
CA GLN A 106 -19.57 -9.86 -20.86
C GLN A 106 -20.43 -10.58 -19.81
N GLY A 107 -20.27 -10.20 -18.53
CA GLY A 107 -20.74 -10.95 -17.37
C GLY A 107 -22.25 -10.96 -17.10
N GLY A 108 -23.09 -10.33 -17.93
CA GLY A 108 -24.52 -10.09 -17.64
C GLY A 108 -25.38 -11.33 -17.30
N THR A 109 -24.95 -12.54 -17.64
CA THR A 109 -25.63 -13.80 -17.33
C THR A 109 -24.92 -14.64 -16.25
N ALA A 110 -23.80 -14.16 -15.70
CA ALA A 110 -23.05 -14.89 -14.70
C ALA A 110 -23.74 -14.89 -13.33
N PRO A 111 -23.45 -15.87 -12.46
CA PRO A 111 -23.94 -15.86 -11.09
C PRO A 111 -23.54 -14.59 -10.37
N GLN A 112 -24.48 -13.97 -9.63
CA GLN A 112 -24.24 -12.71 -8.88
C GLN A 112 -23.01 -12.78 -7.98
N ALA A 113 -22.76 -13.93 -7.32
CA ALA A 113 -21.59 -14.14 -6.47
C ALA A 113 -20.26 -13.97 -7.23
N LEU A 114 -20.21 -14.46 -8.45
CA LEU A 114 -19.03 -14.38 -9.29
C LEU A 114 -18.82 -12.95 -9.83
N HIS A 115 -19.91 -12.30 -10.21
CA HIS A 115 -19.89 -10.90 -10.64
C HIS A 115 -19.39 -9.99 -9.52
N ALA A 116 -19.90 -10.18 -8.30
CA ALA A 116 -19.46 -9.46 -7.12
C ALA A 116 -17.98 -9.70 -6.81
N LYS A 117 -17.49 -10.95 -6.89
CA LYS A 117 -16.08 -11.29 -6.72
C LYS A 117 -15.18 -10.55 -7.72
N ALA A 118 -15.59 -10.49 -8.98
CA ALA A 118 -14.86 -9.79 -10.04
C ALA A 118 -14.86 -8.25 -9.83
N LEU A 119 -15.99 -7.68 -9.40
CA LEU A 119 -16.07 -6.25 -9.04
C LEU A 119 -15.15 -5.91 -7.88
N ASN A 120 -15.11 -6.76 -6.84
CA ASN A 120 -14.17 -6.58 -5.71
C ASN A 120 -12.71 -6.61 -6.19
N ALA A 121 -12.35 -7.57 -7.05
CA ALA A 121 -11.01 -7.67 -7.61
C ALA A 121 -10.63 -6.43 -8.45
N ALA A 122 -11.56 -5.95 -9.29
CA ALA A 122 -11.36 -4.75 -10.11
C ALA A 122 -11.21 -3.48 -9.24
N GLY A 123 -12.03 -3.35 -8.19
CA GLY A 123 -11.94 -2.28 -7.21
C GLY A 123 -10.61 -2.28 -6.47
N ALA A 124 -10.13 -3.45 -6.05
CA ALA A 124 -8.85 -3.60 -5.38
C ALA A 124 -7.67 -3.15 -6.27
N LEU A 125 -7.65 -3.55 -7.56
CA LEU A 125 -6.61 -3.10 -8.50
C LEU A 125 -6.70 -1.59 -8.79
N ALA A 126 -7.91 -1.03 -8.87
CA ALA A 126 -8.11 0.41 -9.04
C ALA A 126 -7.58 1.18 -7.83
N LEU A 127 -7.85 0.69 -6.62
CA LEU A 127 -7.36 1.27 -5.36
C LEU A 127 -5.82 1.28 -5.31
N VAL A 128 -5.17 0.15 -5.60
CA VAL A 128 -3.70 0.05 -5.65
C VAL A 128 -3.09 0.99 -6.68
N GLN A 129 -3.80 1.23 -7.79
CA GLN A 129 -3.35 2.15 -8.84
C GLN A 129 -3.63 3.64 -8.51
N GLY A 130 -4.29 3.94 -7.39
CA GLY A 130 -4.66 5.28 -6.99
C GLY A 130 -5.89 5.86 -7.72
N ASP A 131 -6.61 5.06 -8.50
CA ASP A 131 -7.87 5.45 -9.15
C ASP A 131 -9.04 5.27 -8.17
N PHE A 132 -9.03 6.11 -7.14
CA PHE A 132 -10.01 6.02 -6.04
C PHE A 132 -11.45 6.18 -6.53
N SER A 133 -11.68 6.99 -7.56
CA SER A 133 -13.03 7.18 -8.12
C SER A 133 -13.56 5.92 -8.81
N ALA A 134 -12.71 5.18 -9.53
CA ALA A 134 -13.10 3.90 -10.09
C ALA A 134 -13.27 2.84 -9.01
N ALA A 135 -12.36 2.79 -8.01
CA ALA A 135 -12.45 1.87 -6.89
C ALA A 135 -13.77 2.04 -6.12
N GLN A 136 -14.15 3.28 -5.79
CA GLN A 136 -15.42 3.59 -5.12
C GLN A 136 -16.61 3.03 -5.88
N ARG A 137 -16.76 3.37 -7.17
CA ARG A 137 -17.88 2.87 -7.99
C ARG A 137 -17.96 1.34 -8.02
N LEU A 138 -16.81 0.67 -8.15
CA LEU A 138 -16.75 -0.79 -8.21
C LEU A 138 -17.11 -1.43 -6.86
N PHE A 139 -16.68 -0.86 -5.74
CA PHE A 139 -17.04 -1.36 -4.42
C PHE A 139 -18.50 -1.04 -4.05
N GLU A 140 -19.06 0.09 -4.50
CA GLU A 140 -20.49 0.39 -4.35
C GLU A 140 -21.35 -0.63 -5.12
N GLN A 141 -20.98 -0.97 -6.36
CA GLN A 141 -21.67 -2.00 -7.15
C GLN A 141 -21.53 -3.39 -6.48
N ASN A 142 -20.34 -3.72 -6.00
CA ASN A 142 -20.11 -4.96 -5.25
C ASN A 142 -21.01 -5.02 -4.00
N LEU A 143 -21.04 -3.96 -3.20
CA LEU A 143 -21.84 -3.86 -1.98
C LEU A 143 -23.35 -4.02 -2.25
N ALA A 144 -23.84 -3.41 -3.33
CA ALA A 144 -25.25 -3.54 -3.74
C ALA A 144 -25.62 -5.00 -4.01
N ILE A 145 -24.80 -5.71 -4.79
CA ILE A 145 -25.03 -7.13 -5.08
C ILE A 145 -24.96 -7.98 -3.79
N GLU A 146 -23.96 -7.74 -2.93
CA GLU A 146 -23.81 -8.54 -1.71
C GLU A 146 -24.94 -8.27 -0.70
N ARG A 147 -25.49 -7.07 -0.67
CA ARG A 147 -26.70 -6.75 0.12
C ARG A 147 -27.94 -7.48 -0.40
N GLU A 148 -28.12 -7.56 -1.71
CA GLU A 148 -29.20 -8.34 -2.31
C GLU A 148 -29.07 -9.83 -2.02
N ARG A 149 -27.84 -10.37 -1.99
CA ARG A 149 -27.54 -11.77 -1.67
C ARG A 149 -27.65 -12.09 -0.17
N GLY A 150 -27.57 -11.07 0.69
CA GLY A 150 -27.61 -11.23 2.14
C GLY A 150 -26.37 -11.89 2.74
N ASP A 151 -25.24 -11.95 1.99
CA ASP A 151 -23.98 -12.52 2.49
C ASP A 151 -23.25 -11.51 3.40
N ARG A 152 -23.47 -11.68 4.71
CA ARG A 152 -22.92 -10.77 5.74
C ARG A 152 -21.41 -10.63 5.69
N ARG A 153 -20.66 -11.71 5.42
CA ARG A 153 -19.19 -11.67 5.34
C ARG A 153 -18.73 -10.87 4.13
N SER A 154 -19.38 -11.07 2.99
CA SER A 154 -19.06 -10.32 1.77
C SER A 154 -19.50 -8.85 1.86
N ILE A 155 -20.64 -8.55 2.51
CA ILE A 155 -21.08 -7.19 2.83
C ILE A 155 -20.00 -6.49 3.69
N ALA A 156 -19.54 -7.13 4.78
CA ALA A 156 -18.51 -6.55 5.65
C ALA A 156 -17.24 -6.23 4.88
N ARG A 157 -16.75 -7.13 4.03
CA ARG A 157 -15.56 -6.89 3.19
C ARG A 157 -15.75 -5.75 2.19
N ALA A 158 -16.91 -5.69 1.54
CA ALA A 158 -17.23 -4.61 0.59
C ALA A 158 -17.26 -3.25 1.30
N LEU A 159 -17.87 -3.16 2.47
CA LEU A 159 -17.89 -1.96 3.31
C LEU A 159 -16.49 -1.54 3.78
N ALA A 160 -15.65 -2.49 4.21
CA ALA A 160 -14.26 -2.20 4.61
C ALA A 160 -13.46 -1.62 3.44
N ASN A 161 -13.55 -2.22 2.25
CA ASN A 161 -12.87 -1.76 1.06
C ASN A 161 -13.37 -0.38 0.60
N LEU A 162 -14.69 -0.16 0.64
CA LEU A 162 -15.30 1.13 0.34
C LEU A 162 -14.84 2.20 1.33
N GLY A 163 -14.87 1.90 2.64
CA GLY A 163 -14.42 2.80 3.68
C GLY A 163 -12.94 3.17 3.55
N HIS A 164 -12.07 2.21 3.25
CA HIS A 164 -10.67 2.49 2.96
C HIS A 164 -10.49 3.39 1.72
N THR A 165 -11.26 3.14 0.67
CA THR A 165 -11.23 3.98 -0.55
C THR A 165 -11.68 5.40 -0.27
N LEU A 166 -12.78 5.58 0.47
CA LEU A 166 -13.31 6.88 0.86
C LEU A 166 -12.33 7.65 1.77
N SER A 167 -11.63 6.95 2.69
CA SER A 167 -10.60 7.58 3.52
C SER A 167 -9.43 8.10 2.69
N SER A 168 -9.03 7.36 1.65
CA SER A 168 -7.99 7.77 0.70
C SER A 168 -8.40 8.99 -0.15
N GLN A 169 -9.69 9.21 -0.34
CA GLN A 169 -10.25 10.42 -0.99
C GLN A 169 -10.43 11.61 -0.02
N GLY A 170 -10.18 11.43 1.27
CA GLY A 170 -10.47 12.44 2.30
C GLY A 170 -11.93 12.56 2.70
N LEU A 171 -12.80 11.66 2.26
CA LEU A 171 -14.25 11.63 2.60
C LEU A 171 -14.46 10.93 3.95
N LEU A 172 -13.82 11.47 5.02
CA LEU A 172 -13.61 10.81 6.30
C LEU A 172 -14.91 10.41 7.01
N THR A 173 -15.94 11.25 6.99
CA THR A 173 -17.24 10.94 7.64
C THR A 173 -17.92 9.72 7.00
N GLN A 174 -17.93 9.64 5.66
CA GLN A 174 -18.52 8.52 4.95
C GLN A 174 -17.68 7.26 5.13
N ALA A 175 -16.33 7.39 5.10
CA ALA A 175 -15.42 6.32 5.38
C ALA A 175 -15.65 5.69 6.76
N ARG A 176 -15.75 6.52 7.79
CA ARG A 176 -16.03 6.10 9.18
C ARG A 176 -17.32 5.29 9.25
N SER A 177 -18.42 5.78 8.68
CA SER A 177 -19.71 5.09 8.69
C SER A 177 -19.62 3.71 8.04
N CYS A 178 -18.97 3.58 6.89
CA CYS A 178 -18.80 2.30 6.20
C CYS A 178 -17.95 1.32 7.03
N VAL A 179 -16.86 1.80 7.64
CA VAL A 179 -15.95 0.94 8.41
C VAL A 179 -16.58 0.50 9.73
N GLU A 180 -17.36 1.36 10.39
CA GLU A 180 -18.09 1.01 11.62
C GLU A 180 -19.18 -0.04 11.35
N GLU A 181 -19.95 0.08 10.24
CA GLU A 181 -20.89 -0.96 9.81
C GLU A 181 -20.16 -2.28 9.53
N SER A 182 -19.02 -2.21 8.84
CA SER A 182 -18.17 -3.38 8.58
C SER A 182 -17.66 -4.04 9.86
N LEU A 183 -17.13 -3.25 10.79
CA LEU A 183 -16.61 -3.70 12.07
C LEU A 183 -17.69 -4.45 12.89
N ALA A 184 -18.90 -3.88 12.96
CA ALA A 184 -20.01 -4.53 13.64
C ALA A 184 -20.36 -5.89 13.04
N LEU A 185 -20.32 -6.02 11.70
CA LEU A 185 -20.54 -7.29 11.03
C LEU A 185 -19.42 -8.30 11.29
N PHE A 186 -18.14 -7.89 11.24
CA PHE A 186 -17.02 -8.78 11.55
C PHE A 186 -17.00 -9.23 13.01
N GLN A 187 -17.41 -8.36 13.94
CA GLN A 187 -17.59 -8.73 15.35
C GLN A 187 -18.65 -9.83 15.53
N ILE A 188 -19.81 -9.71 14.86
CA ILE A 188 -20.86 -10.75 14.86
C ILE A 188 -20.35 -12.06 14.25
N LEU A 189 -19.47 -11.98 13.25
CA LEU A 189 -18.89 -13.13 12.56
C LEU A 189 -17.64 -13.70 13.23
N GLU A 190 -17.19 -13.08 14.32
CA GLU A 190 -15.96 -13.42 15.06
C GLU A 190 -14.74 -13.48 14.10
N ASP A 191 -14.72 -12.60 13.07
CA ASP A 191 -13.64 -12.54 12.10
C ASP A 191 -12.57 -11.53 12.57
N GLU A 192 -11.63 -12.00 13.40
CA GLU A 192 -10.60 -11.15 14.01
C GLU A 192 -9.71 -10.44 12.99
N ARG A 193 -9.46 -11.06 11.84
CA ARG A 193 -8.72 -10.41 10.74
C ARG A 193 -9.51 -9.26 10.13
N GLY A 194 -10.81 -9.45 9.92
CA GLY A 194 -11.72 -8.38 9.48
C GLY A 194 -11.79 -7.23 10.49
N ILE A 195 -11.87 -7.58 11.78
CA ILE A 195 -11.86 -6.61 12.90
C ILE A 195 -10.56 -5.78 12.86
N ALA A 196 -9.40 -6.43 12.78
CA ALA A 196 -8.10 -5.74 12.75
C ALA A 196 -8.00 -4.78 11.57
N ASN A 197 -8.43 -5.17 10.36
CA ASN A 197 -8.44 -4.31 9.18
C ASN A 197 -9.36 -3.09 9.34
N CYS A 198 -10.52 -3.25 9.95
CA CYS A 198 -11.44 -2.15 10.24
C CYS A 198 -10.83 -1.17 11.24
N LEU A 199 -10.25 -1.69 12.34
CA LEU A 199 -9.60 -0.88 13.36
C LEU A 199 -8.41 -0.09 12.81
N GLU A 200 -7.61 -0.68 11.91
CA GLU A 200 -6.53 0.03 11.21
C GLU A 200 -7.06 1.18 10.35
N THR A 201 -8.17 0.98 9.64
CA THR A 201 -8.78 2.05 8.84
C THR A 201 -9.36 3.14 9.73
N LEU A 202 -10.03 2.78 10.84
CA LEU A 202 -10.54 3.75 11.83
C LEU A 202 -9.41 4.53 12.49
N ARG A 203 -8.27 3.86 12.80
CA ARG A 203 -7.07 4.53 13.31
C ARG A 203 -6.55 5.58 12.33
N LEU A 204 -6.49 5.23 11.02
CA LEU A 204 -6.08 6.18 9.98
C LEU A 204 -7.04 7.38 9.91
N ILE A 205 -8.35 7.12 9.88
CA ILE A 205 -9.39 8.17 9.85
C ILE A 205 -9.23 9.10 11.07
N ALA A 206 -9.17 8.54 12.27
CA ALA A 206 -9.00 9.33 13.51
C ALA A 206 -7.69 10.15 13.49
N SER A 207 -6.61 9.59 12.94
CA SER A 207 -5.34 10.31 12.77
C SER A 207 -5.49 11.50 11.82
N LEU A 208 -6.18 11.34 10.69
CA LEU A 208 -6.40 12.40 9.71
C LEU A 208 -7.35 13.51 10.23
N GLU A 209 -8.25 13.16 11.14
CA GLU A 209 -9.15 14.10 11.84
C GLU A 209 -8.48 14.80 13.04
N GLY A 210 -7.24 14.38 13.42
CA GLY A 210 -6.52 14.90 14.57
C GLY A 210 -6.96 14.30 15.92
N GLU A 211 -7.77 13.25 15.90
CA GLU A 211 -8.28 12.53 17.07
C GLU A 211 -7.27 11.52 17.60
N TYR A 212 -6.05 11.96 17.95
CA TYR A 212 -4.92 11.09 18.25
C TYR A 212 -5.15 10.13 19.42
N SER A 213 -5.92 10.55 20.43
CA SER A 213 -6.28 9.67 21.56
C SER A 213 -7.11 8.47 21.09
N GLN A 214 -8.06 8.71 20.18
CA GLN A 214 -8.87 7.66 19.58
C GLN A 214 -8.03 6.75 18.66
N ALA A 215 -7.16 7.35 17.86
CA ALA A 215 -6.21 6.62 17.01
C ALA A 215 -5.30 5.70 17.83
N CYS A 216 -4.82 6.15 19.00
CA CYS A 216 -4.06 5.30 19.92
C CYS A 216 -4.91 4.13 20.48
N THR A 217 -6.19 4.36 20.79
CA THR A 217 -7.09 3.30 21.27
C THR A 217 -7.23 2.21 20.21
N TYR A 218 -7.57 2.57 18.98
CA TYR A 218 -7.67 1.61 17.86
C TYR A 218 -6.34 0.88 17.62
N GLY A 219 -5.21 1.61 17.63
CA GLY A 219 -3.88 1.01 17.46
C GLY A 219 -3.52 0.01 18.56
N MET A 220 -3.92 0.26 19.81
CA MET A 220 -3.75 -0.70 20.91
C MET A 220 -4.60 -1.96 20.73
N GLU A 221 -5.84 -1.83 20.28
CA GLU A 221 -6.70 -2.98 20.00
C GLU A 221 -6.12 -3.85 18.89
N VAL A 222 -5.65 -3.25 17.80
CA VAL A 222 -4.95 -3.97 16.70
C VAL A 222 -3.72 -4.70 17.22
N LEU A 223 -2.88 -4.03 18.01
CA LEU A 223 -1.68 -4.63 18.56
C LEU A 223 -2.01 -5.84 19.47
N ASN A 224 -3.07 -5.75 20.26
CA ASN A 224 -3.52 -6.84 21.11
C ASN A 224 -4.03 -8.04 20.30
N LEU A 225 -4.78 -7.81 19.22
CA LEU A 225 -5.21 -8.87 18.29
C LEU A 225 -4.00 -9.59 17.68
N HIS A 226 -3.01 -8.86 17.17
CA HIS A 226 -1.81 -9.49 16.59
C HIS A 226 -0.99 -10.25 17.62
N ARG A 227 -0.90 -9.75 18.87
CA ARG A 227 -0.25 -10.46 19.98
C ARG A 227 -0.95 -11.77 20.33
N ALA A 228 -2.27 -11.79 20.30
CA ALA A 228 -3.06 -13.00 20.57
C ALA A 228 -2.79 -14.11 19.53
N HIS A 229 -2.49 -13.72 18.28
CA HIS A 229 -2.16 -14.66 17.20
C HIS A 229 -0.67 -15.02 17.10
N GLY A 230 0.21 -14.31 17.81
CA GLY A 230 1.66 -14.53 17.75
C GLY A 230 2.30 -14.13 16.41
N ASP A 231 1.63 -13.29 15.61
CA ASP A 231 2.16 -12.79 14.33
C ASP A 231 3.20 -11.69 14.58
N THR A 232 4.47 -12.10 14.66
CA THR A 232 5.60 -11.22 14.99
C THR A 232 5.73 -10.04 14.02
N GLN A 233 5.50 -10.25 12.72
CA GLN A 233 5.58 -9.19 11.73
C GLN A 233 4.48 -8.14 11.92
N SER A 234 3.23 -8.58 12.07
CA SER A 234 2.11 -7.68 12.32
C SER A 234 2.22 -6.97 13.67
N ILE A 235 2.73 -7.65 14.72
CA ILE A 235 3.04 -7.03 16.02
C ILE A 235 4.04 -5.89 15.85
N ALA A 236 5.13 -6.10 15.10
CA ALA A 236 6.14 -5.09 14.90
C ALA A 236 5.61 -3.87 14.15
N ILE A 237 4.88 -4.10 13.04
CA ILE A 237 4.28 -3.02 12.24
C ILE A 237 3.24 -2.23 13.05
N ALA A 238 2.36 -2.93 13.78
CA ALA A 238 1.36 -2.28 14.64
C ALA A 238 1.99 -1.47 15.77
N SER A 239 3.10 -1.96 16.35
CA SER A 239 3.86 -1.24 17.38
C SER A 239 4.47 0.06 16.83
N ALA A 240 5.08 0.04 15.64
CA ALA A 240 5.60 1.24 14.98
C ALA A 240 4.47 2.25 14.69
N SER A 241 3.35 1.77 14.15
CA SER A 241 2.18 2.60 13.85
C SER A 241 1.58 3.25 15.10
N LEU A 242 1.45 2.49 16.19
CA LEU A 242 0.99 3.01 17.48
C LEU A 242 2.00 4.02 18.08
N GLY A 243 3.30 3.74 17.95
CA GLY A 243 4.35 4.67 18.36
C GLY A 243 4.23 6.04 17.65
N ARG A 244 3.97 6.03 16.34
CA ARG A 244 3.70 7.25 15.57
C ARG A 244 2.46 8.00 16.08
N MET A 245 1.37 7.30 16.41
CA MET A 245 0.17 7.94 16.97
C MET A 245 0.42 8.53 18.36
N LEU A 246 1.19 7.85 19.20
CA LEU A 246 1.60 8.37 20.50
C LEU A 246 2.48 9.62 20.37
N TRP A 247 3.34 9.68 19.35
CA TRP A 247 4.10 10.88 19.03
C TRP A 247 3.18 12.04 18.64
N CYS A 248 2.20 11.81 17.76
CA CYS A 248 1.19 12.81 17.41
C CYS A 248 0.39 13.29 18.64
N ALA A 249 0.11 12.40 19.58
CA ALA A 249 -0.55 12.70 20.86
C ALA A 249 0.38 13.39 21.90
N GLY A 250 1.64 13.65 21.57
CA GLY A 250 2.62 14.26 22.46
C GLY A 250 3.27 13.33 23.49
N ASN A 251 2.99 12.02 23.43
CA ASN A 251 3.53 11.03 24.36
C ASN A 251 4.86 10.43 23.85
N ASN A 252 5.87 11.28 23.71
CA ASN A 252 7.13 10.96 23.05
C ASN A 252 7.91 9.82 23.73
N GLY A 253 7.87 9.71 25.06
CA GLY A 253 8.59 8.64 25.78
C GLY A 253 8.04 7.24 25.48
N ARG A 254 6.71 7.07 25.46
CA ARG A 254 6.09 5.80 25.08
C ARG A 254 6.21 5.51 23.59
N ALA A 255 6.14 6.56 22.77
CA ALA A 255 6.35 6.46 21.33
C ALA A 255 7.74 5.88 21.03
N ARG A 256 8.79 6.43 21.65
CA ARG A 256 10.16 5.93 21.52
C ARG A 256 10.28 4.45 21.86
N ALA A 257 9.82 4.05 23.04
CA ALA A 257 9.92 2.66 23.50
C ALA A 257 9.29 1.68 22.51
N LEU A 258 8.04 1.96 22.05
CA LEU A 258 7.35 1.08 21.08
C LEU A 258 8.04 1.03 19.71
N ILE A 259 8.60 2.13 19.25
CA ILE A 259 9.30 2.20 17.97
C ILE A 259 10.63 1.43 18.06
N GLU A 260 11.38 1.58 19.16
CA GLU A 260 12.62 0.83 19.39
C GLU A 260 12.38 -0.67 19.50
N ASP A 261 11.33 -1.11 20.23
CA ASP A 261 10.93 -2.51 20.29
C ASP A 261 10.52 -3.06 18.90
N SER A 262 9.80 -2.26 18.11
CA SER A 262 9.43 -2.61 16.75
C SER A 262 10.65 -2.79 15.85
N LEU A 263 11.65 -1.89 15.95
CA LEU A 263 12.89 -1.96 15.17
C LEU A 263 13.66 -3.25 15.43
N VAL A 264 13.71 -3.71 16.68
CA VAL A 264 14.35 -4.99 17.05
C VAL A 264 13.68 -6.16 16.30
N LEU A 265 12.34 -6.21 16.33
CA LEU A 265 11.59 -7.27 15.66
C LEU A 265 11.70 -7.22 14.14
N LEU A 266 11.57 -6.03 13.54
CA LEU A 266 11.65 -5.84 12.09
C LEU A 266 13.04 -6.16 11.54
N THR A 267 14.10 -5.82 12.29
CA THR A 267 15.48 -6.16 11.93
C THR A 267 15.69 -7.68 11.97
N ALA A 268 15.17 -8.37 12.98
CA ALA A 268 15.25 -9.83 13.07
C ALA A 268 14.48 -10.56 11.94
N LEU A 269 13.51 -9.88 11.32
CA LEU A 269 12.71 -10.38 10.20
C LEU A 269 13.26 -9.99 8.82
N ASP A 270 14.42 -9.32 8.76
CA ASP A 270 15.03 -8.79 7.53
C ASP A 270 14.08 -7.92 6.68
N ASN A 271 13.10 -7.26 7.31
CA ASN A 271 12.14 -6.39 6.61
C ASN A 271 12.72 -4.99 6.41
N THR A 272 13.60 -4.87 5.43
CA THR A 272 14.37 -3.63 5.13
C THR A 272 13.48 -2.40 4.98
N TRP A 273 12.36 -2.52 4.25
CA TRP A 273 11.44 -1.39 4.04
C TRP A 273 10.78 -0.92 5.35
N ALA A 274 10.30 -1.87 6.16
CA ALA A 274 9.67 -1.53 7.44
C ALA A 274 10.66 -0.97 8.44
N VAL A 275 11.90 -1.49 8.47
CA VAL A 275 12.99 -0.93 9.29
C VAL A 275 13.26 0.52 8.89
N ALA A 276 13.44 0.80 7.59
CA ALA A 276 13.71 2.16 7.11
C ALA A 276 12.56 3.13 7.46
N SER A 277 11.31 2.73 7.24
CA SER A 277 10.13 3.53 7.60
C SER A 277 10.02 3.79 9.10
N THR A 278 10.36 2.79 9.92
CA THR A 278 10.32 2.90 11.38
C THR A 278 11.47 3.78 11.92
N LEU A 279 12.63 3.78 11.27
CA LEU A 279 13.73 4.71 11.57
C LEU A 279 13.35 6.17 11.31
N VAL A 280 12.54 6.46 10.27
CA VAL A 280 11.99 7.81 10.07
C VAL A 280 11.11 8.21 11.26
N ASN A 281 10.19 7.33 11.68
CA ASN A 281 9.35 7.60 12.85
C ASN A 281 10.19 7.81 14.14
N LEU A 282 11.28 7.04 14.31
CA LEU A 282 12.20 7.22 15.44
C LEU A 282 12.88 8.60 15.38
N GLY A 283 13.34 9.02 14.20
CA GLY A 283 13.93 10.33 13.99
C GLY A 283 13.00 11.48 14.40
N ASP A 284 11.71 11.39 14.03
CA ASP A 284 10.71 12.38 14.44
C ASP A 284 10.54 12.46 15.95
N VAL A 285 10.49 11.32 16.63
CA VAL A 285 10.36 11.24 18.08
C VAL A 285 11.61 11.81 18.78
N LEU A 286 12.82 11.38 18.35
CA LEU A 286 14.09 11.83 18.93
C LEU A 286 14.28 13.33 18.76
N ARG A 287 13.93 13.89 17.61
CA ARG A 287 13.97 15.33 17.35
C ARG A 287 13.08 16.10 18.32
N ARG A 288 11.85 15.63 18.59
CA ARG A 288 10.97 16.26 19.60
C ARG A 288 11.44 16.11 21.03
N LEU A 289 12.23 15.07 21.33
CA LEU A 289 12.89 14.89 22.62
C LEU A 289 14.14 15.77 22.77
N GLY A 290 14.57 16.47 21.70
CA GLY A 290 15.78 17.27 21.68
C GLY A 290 17.07 16.47 21.45
N GLU A 291 16.96 15.18 21.15
CA GLU A 291 18.08 14.27 20.89
C GLU A 291 18.51 14.36 19.41
N VAL A 292 18.96 15.55 19.02
CA VAL A 292 19.11 15.96 17.60
C VAL A 292 20.13 15.10 16.84
N GLU A 293 21.23 14.70 17.49
CA GLU A 293 22.27 13.85 16.88
C GLU A 293 21.76 12.44 16.61
N GLN A 294 21.02 11.86 17.55
CA GLN A 294 20.41 10.53 17.38
C GLN A 294 19.29 10.57 16.32
N ALA A 295 18.53 11.67 16.26
CA ALA A 295 17.53 11.88 15.23
C ALA A 295 18.16 11.89 13.83
N TRP A 296 19.29 12.63 13.69
CA TRP A 296 20.04 12.66 12.43
C TRP A 296 20.54 11.26 12.04
N ASP A 297 21.11 10.51 12.99
CA ASP A 297 21.59 9.14 12.75
C ASP A 297 20.46 8.20 12.27
N ALA A 298 19.30 8.28 12.93
CA ALA A 298 18.13 7.48 12.53
C ALA A 298 17.69 7.79 11.09
N TYR A 299 17.59 9.07 10.73
CA TYR A 299 17.27 9.47 9.35
C TYR A 299 18.37 9.10 8.36
N ALA A 300 19.64 9.24 8.71
CA ALA A 300 20.77 8.90 7.82
C ALA A 300 20.76 7.40 7.47
N ARG A 301 20.50 6.55 8.46
CA ARG A 301 20.32 5.10 8.25
C ARG A 301 19.11 4.80 7.38
N ALA A 302 17.97 5.44 7.62
CA ALA A 302 16.78 5.29 6.79
C ALA A 302 17.05 5.70 5.34
N LEU A 303 17.74 6.81 5.12
CA LEU A 303 18.09 7.33 3.80
C LEU A 303 18.96 6.36 3.01
N ALA A 304 19.97 5.76 3.67
CA ALA A 304 20.83 4.75 3.05
C ALA A 304 20.02 3.53 2.57
N MET A 305 19.12 3.01 3.42
CA MET A 305 18.27 1.87 3.09
C MET A 305 17.27 2.18 1.95
N PHE A 306 16.64 3.35 1.96
CA PHE A 306 15.75 3.76 0.87
C PHE A 306 16.49 4.03 -0.44
N ARG A 307 17.75 4.48 -0.37
CA ARG A 307 18.62 4.61 -1.56
C ARG A 307 18.89 3.26 -2.20
N GLU A 308 19.29 2.25 -1.40
CA GLU A 308 19.56 0.88 -1.89
C GLU A 308 18.34 0.24 -2.58
N THR A 309 17.15 0.58 -2.14
CA THR A 309 15.89 0.08 -2.70
C THR A 309 15.25 1.02 -3.74
N GLU A 310 15.91 2.12 -4.09
CA GLU A 310 15.43 3.17 -5.03
C GLU A 310 14.03 3.70 -4.67
N HIS A 311 13.69 3.75 -3.38
CA HIS A 311 12.35 4.10 -2.91
C HIS A 311 12.16 5.62 -2.77
N SER A 312 11.81 6.27 -3.88
CA SER A 312 11.73 7.75 -3.99
C SER A 312 10.87 8.42 -2.92
N TYR A 313 9.72 7.84 -2.55
CA TYR A 313 8.86 8.37 -1.48
C TYR A 313 9.56 8.35 -0.12
N GLY A 314 10.24 7.25 0.24
CA GLY A 314 10.99 7.14 1.49
C GLY A 314 12.18 8.10 1.53
N ILE A 315 12.87 8.28 0.41
CA ILE A 315 13.96 9.27 0.28
C ILE A 315 13.41 10.68 0.54
N ALA A 316 12.31 11.07 -0.10
CA ALA A 316 11.71 12.40 0.08
C ALA A 316 11.28 12.63 1.54
N ALA A 317 10.58 11.67 2.16
CA ALA A 317 10.17 11.76 3.57
C ALA A 317 11.39 11.91 4.51
N THR A 318 12.45 11.16 4.24
CA THR A 318 13.68 11.23 5.06
C THR A 318 14.42 12.57 4.89
N LEU A 319 14.48 13.10 3.67
CA LEU A 319 15.07 14.42 3.41
C LEU A 319 14.29 15.54 4.13
N ILE A 320 12.96 15.43 4.23
CA ILE A 320 12.12 16.35 5.01
C ILE A 320 12.49 16.26 6.51
N GLY A 321 12.65 15.05 7.04
CA GLY A 321 13.09 14.85 8.44
C GLY A 321 14.47 15.44 8.70
N LEU A 322 15.45 15.23 7.81
CA LEU A 322 16.79 15.83 7.91
C LEU A 322 16.77 17.36 7.76
N ALA A 323 15.86 17.90 6.94
CA ALA A 323 15.64 19.34 6.85
C ALA A 323 15.14 19.91 8.20
N ALA A 324 14.23 19.20 8.87
CA ALA A 324 13.74 19.59 10.19
C ALA A 324 14.84 19.51 11.27
N VAL A 325 15.73 18.50 11.19
CA VAL A 325 16.94 18.44 12.05
C VAL A 325 17.85 19.64 11.80
N ALA A 326 18.14 19.96 10.54
CA ALA A 326 18.97 21.13 10.19
C ALA A 326 18.35 22.44 10.69
N ALA A 327 17.02 22.57 10.59
CA ALA A 327 16.29 23.71 11.18
C ALA A 327 16.51 23.82 12.67
N THR A 328 16.35 22.73 13.44
CA THR A 328 16.55 22.69 14.89
C THR A 328 17.99 23.11 15.28
N GLN A 329 18.97 22.80 14.44
CA GLN A 329 20.37 23.23 14.62
C GLN A 329 20.63 24.69 14.22
N GLY A 330 19.62 25.43 13.76
CA GLY A 330 19.73 26.79 13.26
C GLY A 330 20.38 26.92 11.88
N ARG A 331 20.55 25.81 11.15
CA ARG A 331 21.15 25.75 9.82
C ARG A 331 20.09 25.96 8.72
N GLY A 332 19.50 27.16 8.65
CA GLY A 332 18.35 27.49 7.82
C GLY A 332 18.55 27.21 6.32
N GLU A 333 19.71 27.58 5.74
CA GLU A 333 20.00 27.31 4.32
C GLU A 333 20.15 25.80 4.04
N ARG A 334 20.74 25.03 4.98
CA ARG A 334 20.83 23.58 4.84
C ARG A 334 19.43 22.94 4.85
N SER A 335 18.56 23.39 5.77
CA SER A 335 17.17 22.97 5.83
C SER A 335 16.46 23.25 4.50
N ALA A 336 16.59 24.47 3.97
CA ALA A 336 16.00 24.88 2.71
C ALA A 336 16.46 24.01 1.52
N ARG A 337 17.76 23.73 1.45
CA ARG A 337 18.35 22.92 0.38
C ARG A 337 17.85 21.48 0.41
N LEU A 338 17.74 20.87 1.60
CA LEU A 338 17.15 19.51 1.76
C LEU A 338 15.66 19.49 1.40
N ARG A 339 14.91 20.52 1.75
CA ARG A 339 13.50 20.68 1.35
C ARG A 339 13.35 20.74 -0.17
N GLY A 340 14.14 21.58 -0.84
CA GLY A 340 14.12 21.67 -2.30
C GLY A 340 14.44 20.34 -2.98
N ALA A 341 15.41 19.59 -2.46
CA ALA A 341 15.76 18.27 -2.96
C ALA A 341 14.61 17.24 -2.78
N ALA A 342 13.90 17.28 -1.64
CA ALA A 342 12.74 16.43 -1.42
C ALA A 342 11.59 16.72 -2.39
N GLU A 343 11.31 17.99 -2.65
CA GLU A 343 10.26 18.43 -3.58
C GLU A 343 10.54 18.05 -5.04
N ALA A 344 11.81 18.08 -5.44
CA ALA A 344 12.22 17.70 -6.80
C ALA A 344 11.92 16.23 -7.13
N LEU A 345 11.74 15.37 -6.11
CA LEU A 345 11.33 13.97 -6.31
C LEU A 345 9.87 13.82 -6.74
N GLY A 346 9.05 14.86 -6.61
CA GLY A 346 7.66 14.87 -7.10
C GLY A 346 6.71 13.88 -6.42
N THR A 347 7.13 13.25 -5.32
CA THR A 347 6.35 12.21 -4.63
C THR A 347 5.34 12.75 -3.62
N ALA A 348 5.44 14.04 -3.29
CA ALA A 348 4.56 14.79 -2.37
C ALA A 348 4.13 14.01 -1.10
N PRO A 349 5.07 13.50 -0.28
CA PRO A 349 4.72 12.70 0.90
C PRO A 349 3.82 13.45 1.90
N GLU A 350 3.82 14.77 1.84
CA GLU A 350 3.03 15.64 2.72
C GLU A 350 1.51 15.52 2.51
N GLN A 351 1.07 15.04 1.35
CA GLN A 351 -0.36 14.86 1.07
C GLN A 351 -1.03 13.79 1.94
N SER A 352 -0.24 12.82 2.42
CA SER A 352 -0.70 11.73 3.28
C SER A 352 -0.48 11.99 4.78
N LEU A 353 0.06 13.16 5.16
CA LEU A 353 0.32 13.50 6.54
C LEU A 353 -0.94 13.92 7.28
N ASN A 354 -1.00 13.56 8.57
CA ASN A 354 -2.02 14.07 9.47
C ASN A 354 -1.72 15.53 9.92
N PRO A 355 -2.67 16.22 10.60
CA PRO A 355 -2.46 17.60 11.03
C PRO A 355 -1.19 17.82 11.87
N ALA A 356 -0.90 16.95 12.86
CA ALA A 356 0.26 17.12 13.74
C ALA A 356 1.59 17.00 12.98
N GLU A 357 1.66 16.14 11.98
CA GLU A 357 2.84 15.99 11.13
C GLU A 357 3.04 17.19 10.21
N ARG A 358 1.95 17.69 9.61
CA ARG A 358 1.99 18.92 8.80
C ARG A 358 2.43 20.13 9.62
N ASP A 359 1.89 20.28 10.82
CA ASP A 359 2.22 21.39 11.72
C ASP A 359 3.69 21.32 12.15
N ASP A 360 4.21 20.11 12.42
CA ASP A 360 5.59 19.91 12.81
C ASP A 360 6.57 20.32 11.69
N ILE A 361 6.29 19.93 10.45
CA ILE A 361 7.08 20.33 9.28
C ILE A 361 6.98 21.84 9.05
N ALA A 362 5.78 22.40 9.12
CA ALA A 362 5.56 23.85 8.95
C ALA A 362 6.30 24.68 9.98
N HIS A 363 6.33 24.24 11.25
CA HIS A 363 7.10 24.87 12.30
C HIS A 363 8.60 24.84 12.05
N ALA A 364 9.11 23.67 11.62
CA ALA A 364 10.54 23.53 11.29
C ALA A 364 10.93 24.42 10.11
N GLU A 365 10.09 24.50 9.07
CA GLU A 365 10.32 25.37 7.92
C GLU A 365 10.29 26.86 8.31
N ALA A 366 9.28 27.29 9.08
CA ALA A 366 9.19 28.67 9.55
C ALA A 366 10.41 29.08 10.39
N TYR A 367 10.88 28.18 11.26
CA TYR A 367 12.09 28.42 12.07
C TYR A 367 13.36 28.50 11.18
N ALA A 368 13.51 27.61 10.21
CA ALA A 368 14.64 27.63 9.29
C ALA A 368 14.66 28.93 8.45
N ARG A 369 13.50 29.37 7.97
CA ARG A 369 13.33 30.60 7.20
C ARG A 369 13.67 31.84 8.06
N ALA A 370 13.24 31.87 9.30
CA ALA A 370 13.57 32.95 10.24
C ALA A 370 15.09 33.01 10.54
N LYS A 371 15.79 31.88 10.53
CA LYS A 371 17.25 31.83 10.76
C LYS A 371 18.09 32.22 9.54
N ALA A 372 17.66 31.83 8.35
CA ALA A 372 18.39 32.14 7.12
C ALA A 372 18.06 33.52 6.53
N GLY A 373 16.84 34.01 6.77
CA GLY A 373 16.21 35.10 6.03
C GLY A 373 15.54 34.60 4.72
N ASP A 374 14.44 35.23 4.32
CA ASP A 374 13.59 34.76 3.21
C ASP A 374 14.36 34.57 1.90
N ALA A 375 15.15 35.57 1.48
CA ALA A 375 15.87 35.51 0.23
C ALA A 375 16.93 34.39 0.20
N ALA A 376 17.67 34.20 1.30
CA ALA A 376 18.69 33.16 1.38
C ALA A 376 18.03 31.77 1.46
N TYR A 377 16.90 31.65 2.19
CA TYR A 377 16.14 30.40 2.26
C TYR A 377 15.63 29.99 0.87
N ASP A 378 14.99 30.90 0.12
CA ASP A 378 14.42 30.61 -1.21
C ASP A 378 15.53 30.30 -2.23
N ALA A 379 16.65 31.00 -2.18
CA ALA A 379 17.82 30.70 -3.02
C ALA A 379 18.40 29.30 -2.72
N ALA A 380 18.56 28.95 -1.43
CA ALA A 380 19.04 27.63 -1.02
C ALA A 380 18.08 26.51 -1.43
N ARG A 381 16.76 26.73 -1.30
CA ARG A 381 15.71 25.78 -1.73
C ARG A 381 15.78 25.52 -3.24
N ALA A 382 15.92 26.57 -4.04
CA ALA A 382 16.08 26.46 -5.50
C ALA A 382 17.35 25.66 -5.87
N VAL A 383 18.47 25.90 -5.16
CA VAL A 383 19.70 25.10 -5.35
C VAL A 383 19.43 23.62 -5.03
N GLY A 384 18.74 23.34 -3.93
CA GLY A 384 18.37 21.97 -3.54
C GLY A 384 17.53 21.26 -4.59
N ALA A 385 16.51 21.95 -5.13
CA ALA A 385 15.64 21.43 -6.18
C ALA A 385 16.35 21.11 -7.50
N ALA A 386 17.50 21.75 -7.75
CA ALA A 386 18.32 21.52 -8.95
C ALA A 386 19.37 20.40 -8.75
N LEU A 387 19.55 19.85 -7.53
CA LEU A 387 20.53 18.81 -7.28
C LEU A 387 20.12 17.47 -7.92
N PRO A 388 21.04 16.76 -8.59
CA PRO A 388 20.84 15.35 -8.90
C PRO A 388 20.64 14.53 -7.60
N LEU A 389 19.83 13.48 -7.67
CA LEU A 389 19.44 12.68 -6.49
C LEU A 389 20.64 12.21 -5.65
N ASP A 390 21.65 11.62 -6.29
CA ASP A 390 22.84 11.13 -5.56
C ASP A 390 23.59 12.27 -4.86
N HIS A 391 23.65 13.45 -5.46
CA HIS A 391 24.26 14.63 -4.85
C HIS A 391 23.43 15.17 -3.68
N ALA A 392 22.10 15.11 -3.81
CA ALA A 392 21.20 15.48 -2.71
C ALA A 392 21.36 14.55 -1.50
N ILE A 393 21.46 13.23 -1.75
CA ILE A 393 21.69 12.21 -0.71
C ILE A 393 23.07 12.42 -0.07
N ALA A 394 24.14 12.57 -0.84
CA ALA A 394 25.48 12.82 -0.33
C ALA A 394 25.52 14.10 0.53
N TYR A 395 24.89 15.17 0.04
CA TYR A 395 24.75 16.42 0.82
C TYR A 395 23.98 16.22 2.13
N ALA A 396 22.91 15.42 2.12
CA ALA A 396 22.11 15.10 3.31
C ALA A 396 22.93 14.35 4.36
N LEU A 397 23.76 13.40 3.93
CA LEU A 397 24.64 12.60 4.80
C LEU A 397 25.89 13.33 5.28
N GLY A 398 26.15 14.53 4.82
CA GLY A 398 27.33 15.31 5.19
C GLY A 398 28.56 15.05 4.33
N ASP A 399 28.45 14.26 3.26
CA ASP A 399 29.55 13.89 2.36
C ASP A 399 29.72 14.89 1.20
N ALA A 400 28.83 15.88 1.11
CA ALA A 400 28.91 16.91 0.07
C ALA A 400 29.79 18.08 0.53
N PRO A 401 30.62 18.66 -0.38
CA PRO A 401 31.48 19.80 -0.10
C PRO A 401 30.70 21.08 0.27
#